data_a3b44e86c93fb867301c707a7de98ff9
#
_entry.id   a3b44e86c93fb867301c707a7de98ff9
#
_cell.length_a   1.000
_cell.length_b   1.000
_cell.length_c   1.000
_cell.angle_alpha   90.00
_cell.angle_beta   90.00
_cell.angle_gamma   90.00
#
_symmetry.space_group_name_H-M   'P 1'
#
loop_
_entity.id
_entity.type
_entity.pdbx_description
1 polymer ?
#
loop_
_entity_poly.entity_id
_entity_poly.type
_entity_poly.pdbx_seq_one_letter_code
_entity_poly.pdbx_strand_id
1 'polypeptide(L)'
;MKERKGIEMIKDVPLTGIFVNDQGAALDFYTNKLGLKKIQDEPYGESGARWITVSPAEMKIRIVLKKAEKEHEKAMVGRSDGPPVLTLGTDDVRSAYKALRERGVRFLGEPYRYPWGIGALLLDQDGSPIFLQQESNER
;
A
#
# COMPACT_ATOMS: atom_id res chain seq x y z
N MET A 1 18.52 -22.39 -19.39
CA MET A 1 17.85 -22.15 -18.14
C MET A 1 18.73 -22.51 -16.96
N LYS A 2 18.74 -21.68 -16.02
CA LYS A 2 19.55 -21.91 -14.87
C LYS A 2 18.90 -22.89 -13.92
N GLU A 3 19.58 -23.90 -13.54
CA GLU A 3 18.97 -24.82 -12.63
C GLU A 3 19.12 -24.33 -11.20
N ARG A 4 18.16 -24.70 -10.38
CA ARG A 4 18.12 -24.27 -9.03
C ARG A 4 18.87 -25.22 -8.14
N LYS A 5 19.66 -24.68 -7.29
CA LYS A 5 20.26 -25.48 -6.24
C LYS A 5 19.23 -25.73 -5.16
N GLY A 6 19.41 -26.78 -4.39
CA GLY A 6 18.45 -27.14 -3.37
C GLY A 6 18.24 -26.11 -2.29
N ILE A 7 19.08 -25.08 -2.24
CA ILE A 7 18.96 -24.08 -1.18
C ILE A 7 17.98 -22.96 -1.50
N GLU A 8 17.46 -22.93 -2.70
CA GLU A 8 16.57 -21.85 -3.08
C GLU A 8 15.14 -22.24 -2.74
N MET A 9 14.73 -21.95 -1.51
CA MET A 9 13.46 -22.43 -0.98
C MET A 9 12.34 -21.40 -1.03
N ILE A 10 12.68 -20.12 -1.08
CA ILE A 10 11.67 -19.05 -1.08
C ILE A 10 11.49 -18.58 -2.51
N LYS A 11 10.22 -18.51 -2.94
CA LYS A 11 9.90 -18.28 -4.35
C LYS A 11 9.37 -16.88 -4.62
N ASP A 12 8.57 -16.33 -3.73
CA ASP A 12 7.91 -15.08 -4.04
C ASP A 12 7.42 -14.42 -2.75
N VAL A 13 6.81 -13.26 -2.92
CA VAL A 13 6.14 -12.54 -1.85
C VAL A 13 4.67 -12.42 -2.26
N PRO A 14 3.81 -13.34 -1.81
CA PRO A 14 2.42 -13.32 -2.27
C PRO A 14 1.58 -12.20 -1.69
N LEU A 15 1.94 -11.73 -0.49
CA LEU A 15 1.17 -10.64 0.11
C LEU A 15 2.03 -9.88 1.11
N THR A 16 1.57 -8.69 1.42
CA THR A 16 2.13 -7.86 2.48
C THR A 16 0.95 -7.28 3.25
N GLY A 17 1.19 -6.70 4.41
CA GLY A 17 0.09 -6.26 5.24
C GLY A 17 0.29 -4.89 5.83
N ILE A 18 -0.82 -4.24 6.14
CA ILE A 18 -0.85 -2.94 6.79
C ILE A 18 -1.85 -3.03 7.93
N PHE A 19 -1.44 -2.57 9.10
CA PHE A 19 -2.38 -2.47 10.21
C PHE A 19 -3.21 -1.21 10.05
N VAL A 20 -4.51 -1.35 10.27
CA VAL A 20 -5.45 -0.24 10.16
C VAL A 20 -6.35 -0.23 11.39
N ASN A 21 -6.92 0.92 11.70
CA ASN A 21 -7.85 1.04 12.81
C ASN A 21 -9.24 0.55 12.44
N ASP A 22 -9.72 0.97 11.29
CA ASP A 22 -11.08 0.65 10.83
C ASP A 22 -10.97 0.07 9.44
N GLN A 23 -11.29 -1.22 9.32
CA GLN A 23 -11.12 -1.90 8.05
C GLN A 23 -12.06 -1.38 6.96
N GLY A 24 -13.27 -0.94 7.34
CA GLY A 24 -14.17 -0.37 6.35
C GLY A 24 -13.64 0.93 5.78
N ALA A 25 -13.14 1.80 6.66
CA ALA A 25 -12.55 3.07 6.20
C ALA A 25 -11.32 2.83 5.36
N ALA A 26 -10.51 1.85 5.76
CA ALA A 26 -9.30 1.52 4.99
C ALA A 26 -9.67 0.98 3.62
N LEU A 27 -10.64 0.09 3.57
CA LEU A 27 -11.07 -0.47 2.29
C LEU A 27 -11.57 0.64 1.36
N ASP A 28 -12.35 1.58 1.91
CA ASP A 28 -12.83 2.69 1.12
C ASP A 28 -11.67 3.53 0.57
N PHE A 29 -10.69 3.81 1.41
CA PHE A 29 -9.55 4.62 0.97
C PHE A 29 -8.75 3.91 -0.12
N TYR A 30 -8.41 2.65 0.10
CA TYR A 30 -7.53 1.95 -0.84
C TYR A 30 -8.24 1.63 -2.14
N THR A 31 -9.56 1.42 -2.12
CA THR A 31 -10.28 1.14 -3.36
C THR A 31 -10.81 2.40 -4.02
N ASN A 32 -11.53 3.24 -3.30
CA ASN A 32 -12.20 4.37 -3.93
C ASN A 32 -11.31 5.56 -4.15
N LYS A 33 -10.31 5.76 -3.28
CA LYS A 33 -9.41 6.89 -3.49
C LYS A 33 -8.15 6.49 -4.25
N LEU A 34 -7.52 5.39 -3.89
CA LEU A 34 -6.31 4.96 -4.58
C LEU A 34 -6.58 4.13 -5.82
N GLY A 35 -7.78 3.58 -5.95
CA GLY A 35 -8.13 2.84 -7.15
C GLY A 35 -7.70 1.39 -7.18
N LEU A 36 -7.34 0.84 -6.02
CA LEU A 36 -6.99 -0.58 -5.97
C LEU A 36 -8.26 -1.41 -6.01
N LYS A 37 -8.13 -2.68 -6.32
CA LYS A 37 -9.26 -3.58 -6.39
C LYS A 37 -9.37 -4.41 -5.13
N LYS A 38 -10.59 -4.59 -4.64
CA LYS A 38 -10.85 -5.51 -3.55
C LYS A 38 -10.79 -6.92 -4.08
N ILE A 39 -9.93 -7.74 -3.49
CA ILE A 39 -9.78 -9.14 -3.90
C ILE A 39 -10.54 -10.06 -2.98
N GLN A 40 -10.45 -9.84 -1.66
CA GLN A 40 -11.12 -10.67 -0.68
C GLN A 40 -11.71 -9.81 0.42
N ASP A 41 -12.79 -10.25 1.01
CA ASP A 41 -13.41 -9.58 2.14
C ASP A 41 -14.29 -10.59 2.83
N GLU A 42 -13.73 -11.29 3.81
CA GLU A 42 -14.40 -12.41 4.46
C GLU A 42 -14.26 -12.32 5.97
N PRO A 43 -15.21 -12.86 6.72
CA PRO A 43 -15.05 -12.89 8.17
C PRO A 43 -13.77 -13.61 8.56
N TYR A 44 -13.15 -13.16 9.63
CA TYR A 44 -11.88 -13.70 10.06
C TYR A 44 -11.84 -13.72 11.59
N GLY A 45 -11.88 -14.92 12.15
CA GLY A 45 -11.87 -15.06 13.59
C GLY A 45 -13.21 -14.70 14.20
N GLU A 46 -13.21 -14.44 15.50
CA GLU A 46 -14.44 -14.20 16.26
C GLU A 46 -14.58 -12.79 16.75
N SER A 47 -13.63 -11.92 16.43
CA SER A 47 -13.62 -10.57 16.95
C SER A 47 -14.36 -9.58 16.07
N GLY A 48 -14.94 -10.03 14.98
CA GLY A 48 -15.55 -9.13 14.01
C GLY A 48 -14.58 -8.60 12.99
N ALA A 49 -13.33 -8.99 13.07
CA ALA A 49 -12.34 -8.62 12.07
C ALA A 49 -12.64 -9.34 10.76
N ARG A 50 -12.09 -8.80 9.68
CA ARG A 50 -12.30 -9.35 8.34
C ARG A 50 -10.95 -9.58 7.68
N TRP A 51 -10.90 -10.58 6.83
CA TRP A 51 -9.75 -10.81 5.98
C TRP A 51 -9.99 -10.03 4.70
N ILE A 52 -9.31 -8.89 4.58
CA ILE A 52 -9.50 -8.01 3.43
C ILE A 52 -8.19 -7.87 2.70
N THR A 53 -8.20 -8.16 1.40
CA THR A 53 -7.04 -7.92 0.57
C THR A 53 -7.41 -7.05 -0.60
N VAL A 54 -6.49 -6.17 -0.98
CA VAL A 54 -6.64 -5.32 -2.15
C VAL A 54 -5.38 -5.44 -2.98
N SER A 55 -5.47 -5.03 -4.24
CA SER A 55 -4.33 -5.16 -5.15
C SER A 55 -4.50 -4.20 -6.30
N PRO A 56 -3.41 -3.67 -6.85
CA PRO A 56 -3.52 -3.01 -8.17
C PRO A 56 -4.05 -4.03 -9.16
N ALA A 57 -4.74 -3.54 -10.18
CA ALA A 57 -5.35 -4.43 -11.15
C ALA A 57 -4.32 -5.43 -11.68
N GLU A 58 -4.67 -6.71 -11.63
CA GLU A 58 -3.91 -7.79 -12.23
C GLU A 58 -2.53 -8.04 -11.68
N MET A 59 -2.21 -7.47 -10.53
CA MET A 59 -0.97 -7.79 -9.87
C MET A 59 -1.14 -9.05 -9.04
N LYS A 60 -0.04 -9.78 -8.85
CA LYS A 60 -0.11 -10.98 -8.04
C LYS A 60 0.00 -10.69 -6.55
N ILE A 61 0.75 -9.66 -6.19
CA ILE A 61 0.93 -9.36 -4.78
C ILE A 61 -0.34 -8.72 -4.24
N ARG A 62 -0.71 -9.12 -3.04
CA ARG A 62 -1.89 -8.59 -2.38
C ARG A 62 -1.51 -7.83 -1.14
N ILE A 63 -2.32 -6.86 -0.80
CA ILE A 63 -2.13 -6.05 0.38
C ILE A 63 -3.25 -6.36 1.35
N VAL A 64 -2.88 -6.87 2.53
CA VAL A 64 -3.86 -7.21 3.57
C VAL A 64 -4.09 -5.98 4.42
N LEU A 65 -5.34 -5.60 4.57
CA LEU A 65 -5.73 -4.51 5.47
C LEU A 65 -6.17 -5.17 6.78
N LYS A 66 -5.25 -5.25 7.73
CA LYS A 66 -5.47 -6.00 8.95
C LYS A 66 -5.84 -5.09 10.09
N LYS A 67 -6.94 -5.42 10.78
CA LYS A 67 -7.36 -4.63 11.92
C LYS A 67 -6.33 -4.76 13.04
N ALA A 68 -5.88 -3.63 13.55
CA ALA A 68 -4.96 -3.60 14.67
C ALA A 68 -5.74 -3.90 15.94
N GLU A 69 -5.36 -4.93 16.66
CA GLU A 69 -6.07 -5.35 17.87
C GLU A 69 -5.20 -5.35 19.10
N LYS A 70 -3.95 -5.74 18.96
CA LYS A 70 -3.03 -5.76 20.09
C LYS A 70 -2.33 -4.42 20.22
N GLU A 71 -1.81 -4.16 21.42
CA GLU A 71 -1.19 -2.85 21.67
C GLU A 71 -0.06 -2.56 20.71
N HIS A 72 0.80 -3.54 20.44
CA HIS A 72 1.91 -3.28 19.53
C HIS A 72 1.43 -3.08 18.10
N GLU A 73 0.30 -3.67 17.73
CA GLU A 73 -0.27 -3.46 16.41
C GLU A 73 -0.85 -2.07 16.28
N LYS A 74 -1.56 -1.63 17.32
CA LYS A 74 -2.13 -0.28 17.32
C LYS A 74 -1.05 0.78 17.27
N ALA A 75 0.09 0.49 17.88
CA ALA A 75 1.20 1.44 17.89
C ALA A 75 1.80 1.61 16.49
N MET A 76 1.55 0.68 15.59
CA MET A 76 2.09 0.75 14.23
C MET A 76 1.17 1.48 13.26
N VAL A 77 -0.06 1.77 13.68
CA VAL A 77 -1.01 2.42 12.79
C VAL A 77 -0.70 3.91 12.71
N GLY A 78 -0.64 4.44 11.49
CA GLY A 78 -0.55 5.87 11.29
C GLY A 78 0.77 6.49 11.67
N ARG A 79 1.85 5.72 11.65
CA ARG A 79 3.16 6.25 12.03
C ARG A 79 3.80 6.92 10.82
N SER A 80 3.52 8.21 10.67
CA SER A 80 4.04 8.94 9.52
C SER A 80 5.51 9.31 9.66
N ASP A 81 6.10 9.05 10.82
CA ASP A 81 7.51 9.33 11.03
C ASP A 81 8.41 8.15 10.67
N GLY A 82 7.83 7.03 10.28
CA GLY A 82 8.59 5.85 9.90
C GLY A 82 8.72 5.73 8.40
N PRO A 83 9.31 4.61 7.96
CA PRO A 83 9.40 4.37 6.51
C PRO A 83 8.01 4.13 5.93
N PRO A 84 7.86 4.29 4.62
CA PRO A 84 6.57 4.02 4.00
C PRO A 84 6.14 2.58 4.22
N VAL A 85 4.84 2.38 4.46
CA VAL A 85 4.31 1.02 4.62
C VAL A 85 4.16 0.34 3.28
N LEU A 86 4.08 1.13 2.20
CA LEU A 86 3.99 0.63 0.84
C LEU A 86 4.69 1.58 -0.08
N THR A 87 5.16 1.04 -1.21
CA THR A 87 5.56 1.85 -2.35
C THR A 87 4.71 1.39 -3.53
N LEU A 88 3.98 2.32 -4.10
CA LEU A 88 3.12 2.05 -5.24
C LEU A 88 3.72 2.69 -6.49
N GLY A 89 3.65 2.00 -7.60
CA GLY A 89 4.18 2.50 -8.85
C GLY A 89 3.11 3.13 -9.71
N THR A 90 3.49 4.16 -10.44
CA THR A 90 2.61 4.81 -11.40
C THR A 90 3.42 5.21 -12.62
N ASP A 91 2.75 5.31 -13.75
CA ASP A 91 3.41 5.75 -14.98
C ASP A 91 3.63 7.26 -14.99
N ASP A 92 2.83 8.01 -14.23
CA ASP A 92 2.88 9.46 -14.27
C ASP A 92 2.54 9.98 -12.88
N VAL A 93 3.56 10.23 -12.08
CA VAL A 93 3.34 10.60 -10.69
C VAL A 93 2.71 11.98 -10.55
N ARG A 94 3.01 12.90 -11.48
CA ARG A 94 2.44 14.24 -11.34
C ARG A 94 0.96 14.25 -11.64
N SER A 95 0.53 13.47 -12.63
CA SER A 95 -0.90 13.33 -12.91
C SER A 95 -1.61 12.60 -11.76
N ALA A 96 -0.99 11.56 -11.23
CA ALA A 96 -1.58 10.84 -10.11
C ALA A 96 -1.68 11.72 -8.88
N TYR A 97 -0.65 12.50 -8.60
CA TYR A 97 -0.64 13.44 -7.47
C TYR A 97 -1.84 14.38 -7.56
N LYS A 98 -2.04 14.98 -8.76
CA LYS A 98 -3.13 15.92 -8.93
C LYS A 98 -4.49 15.23 -8.74
N ALA A 99 -4.67 14.09 -9.38
CA ALA A 99 -5.94 13.37 -9.31
C ALA A 99 -6.25 12.91 -7.88
N LEU A 100 -5.26 12.40 -7.17
CA LEU A 100 -5.48 11.91 -5.83
C LEU A 100 -5.78 13.06 -4.87
N ARG A 101 -5.12 14.20 -5.04
CA ARG A 101 -5.44 15.35 -4.21
C ARG A 101 -6.87 15.82 -4.44
N GLU A 102 -7.35 15.72 -5.65
CA GLU A 102 -8.74 16.09 -5.93
C GLU A 102 -9.73 15.14 -5.24
N ARG A 103 -9.27 13.93 -4.95
CA ARG A 103 -10.09 12.97 -4.20
C ARG A 103 -9.92 13.12 -2.70
N GLY A 104 -9.15 14.09 -2.26
CA GLY A 104 -8.97 14.33 -0.84
C GLY A 104 -7.80 13.61 -0.21
N VAL A 105 -6.93 13.00 -1.00
CA VAL A 105 -5.76 12.32 -0.45
C VAL A 105 -4.74 13.36 -0.02
N ARG A 106 -4.20 13.17 1.18
CA ARG A 106 -3.20 14.10 1.72
C ARG A 106 -1.80 13.67 1.30
N PHE A 107 -1.00 14.64 0.90
CA PHE A 107 0.41 14.42 0.56
C PHE A 107 1.27 15.22 1.51
N LEU A 108 2.45 14.71 1.83
CA LEU A 108 3.38 15.43 2.69
C LEU A 108 4.25 16.41 1.91
N GLY A 109 4.12 16.44 0.59
CA GLY A 109 4.84 17.36 -0.24
C GLY A 109 4.51 17.11 -1.69
N GLU A 110 5.07 17.96 -2.55
CA GLU A 110 4.87 17.78 -3.98
C GLU A 110 5.81 16.72 -4.52
N PRO A 111 5.53 16.20 -5.72
CA PRO A 111 6.45 15.23 -6.32
C PRO A 111 7.87 15.78 -6.40
N TYR A 112 8.82 14.93 -6.09
CA TYR A 112 10.22 15.30 -5.99
C TYR A 112 11.05 14.35 -6.83
N ARG A 113 12.07 14.87 -7.49
CA ARG A 113 12.92 14.06 -8.35
C ARG A 113 14.05 13.46 -7.55
N TYR A 114 14.12 12.15 -7.57
CA TYR A 114 15.19 11.37 -6.97
C TYR A 114 16.06 10.80 -8.08
N PRO A 115 17.24 10.28 -7.75
CA PRO A 115 18.10 9.69 -8.81
C PRO A 115 17.42 8.59 -9.60
N TRP A 116 16.50 7.84 -8.98
CA TRP A 116 15.87 6.71 -9.65
C TRP A 116 14.50 7.06 -10.24
N GLY A 117 14.03 8.28 -10.08
CA GLY A 117 12.75 8.66 -10.65
C GLY A 117 12.12 9.80 -9.89
N ILE A 118 10.81 9.89 -9.97
CA ILE A 118 10.05 10.94 -9.31
C ILE A 118 9.08 10.29 -8.34
N GLY A 119 8.95 10.88 -7.16
CA GLY A 119 8.06 10.31 -6.16
C GLY A 119 7.42 11.34 -5.27
N ALA A 120 6.39 10.90 -4.56
CA ALA A 120 5.68 11.75 -3.61
C ALA A 120 5.17 10.88 -2.48
N LEU A 121 5.10 11.43 -1.29
CA LEU A 121 4.67 10.71 -0.12
C LEU A 121 3.25 11.12 0.25
N LEU A 122 2.37 10.15 0.28
CA LEU A 122 0.98 10.39 0.68
C LEU A 122 0.67 9.67 1.97
N LEU A 123 -0.42 10.04 2.60
CA LEU A 123 -0.86 9.42 3.84
C LEU A 123 -2.19 8.73 3.61
N ASP A 124 -2.34 7.54 4.17
CA ASP A 124 -3.62 6.86 4.07
C ASP A 124 -4.59 7.40 5.15
N GLN A 125 -5.74 6.75 5.31
CA GLN A 125 -6.80 7.23 6.20
C GLN A 125 -6.38 7.27 7.66
N ASP A 126 -5.37 6.51 8.04
CA ASP A 126 -4.85 6.51 9.40
C ASP A 126 -3.59 7.34 9.54
N GLY A 127 -3.10 7.91 8.45
CA GLY A 127 -1.86 8.66 8.46
C GLY A 127 -0.63 7.82 8.19
N SER A 128 -0.79 6.59 7.75
CA SER A 128 0.35 5.75 7.39
C SER A 128 0.94 6.23 6.07
N PRO A 129 2.26 6.31 5.96
CA PRO A 129 2.89 6.87 4.76
C PRO A 129 2.97 5.83 3.65
N ILE A 130 2.63 6.27 2.45
CA ILE A 130 2.73 5.47 1.24
C ILE A 130 3.55 6.27 0.24
N PHE A 131 4.55 5.64 -0.34
CA PHE A 131 5.37 6.31 -1.33
C PHE A 131 4.84 5.98 -2.72
N LEU A 132 4.58 7.00 -3.52
CA LEU A 132 4.11 6.83 -4.89
C LEU A 132 5.26 7.20 -5.80
N GLN A 133 5.66 6.29 -6.67
CA GLN A 133 6.85 6.54 -7.48
C GLN A 133 6.63 6.23 -8.94
N GLN A 134 7.33 6.99 -9.73
CA GLN A 134 7.44 6.79 -11.17
C GLN A 134 8.90 6.55 -11.45
N GLU A 135 9.22 5.38 -11.96
CA GLU A 135 10.61 5.08 -12.27
C GLU A 135 11.08 5.86 -13.47
N SER A 136 12.35 6.19 -13.46
CA SER A 136 12.94 6.85 -14.60
C SER A 136 12.89 5.93 -15.81
N ASN A 137 12.52 6.49 -16.96
CA ASN A 137 12.52 5.75 -18.20
C ASN A 137 13.88 5.71 -18.85
N GLU A 138 14.82 6.44 -18.29
CA GLU A 138 16.15 6.43 -18.85
C GLU A 138 16.92 5.21 -18.40
N ARG A 139 17.57 4.59 -19.30
CA ARG A 139 18.33 3.39 -19.04
C ARG A 139 19.75 3.55 -19.47
#